data_8fb67959e9c3a6f3ec35599beb86d53d
#
_entry.id   8fb67959e9c3a6f3ec35599beb86d53d
#
_cell.length_a   1.000
_cell.length_b   1.000
_cell.length_c   1.000
_cell.angle_alpha   90.00
_cell.angle_beta   90.00
_cell.angle_gamma   90.00
#
_symmetry.space_group_name_H-M   'P 1'
#
loop_
_entity.id
_entity.type
_entity.pdbx_description
1 polymer ?
#
loop_
_entity_poly.entity_id
_entity_poly.type
_entity_poly.pdbx_seq_one_letter_code
_entity_poly.pdbx_strand_id
1 'polypeptide(L)'
;MKHIALLTFILIFNFSFAQKKELRKAQKLYDAGDISGASQLLLENQSILENADKKVKPNYDFLRGKIAQNNKDFQDAFDLYVSLKEVAAIKEEVAQQLNLLSADIVNSAIDDNGNGDFKSSTEKLYLAYMIDPELNADYL
;
A
#
# COMPACT_ATOMS: atom_id res chain seq x y z
N MET A 1 14.72 -3.25 -40.75
CA MET A 1 14.29 -3.97 -39.54
C MET A 1 15.19 -3.73 -38.32
N LYS A 2 16.53 -3.70 -38.44
CA LYS A 2 17.46 -3.49 -37.30
C LYS A 2 17.28 -2.13 -36.58
N HIS A 3 16.93 -1.07 -37.28
CA HIS A 3 16.76 0.29 -36.70
C HIS A 3 15.46 0.45 -35.93
N ILE A 4 14.40 -0.29 -36.28
CA ILE A 4 13.12 -0.26 -35.54
C ILE A 4 13.27 -0.95 -34.19
N ALA A 5 14.00 -2.07 -34.12
CA ALA A 5 14.28 -2.78 -32.89
C ALA A 5 15.10 -1.94 -31.88
N LEU A 6 16.05 -1.13 -32.40
CA LEU A 6 16.86 -0.24 -31.56
C LEU A 6 16.03 0.91 -30.96
N LEU A 7 15.15 1.52 -31.75
CA LEU A 7 14.24 2.58 -31.31
C LEU A 7 13.26 2.08 -30.22
N THR A 8 12.70 0.88 -30.41
CA THR A 8 11.78 0.27 -29.44
C THR A 8 12.50 -0.02 -28.11
N PHE A 9 13.75 -0.44 -28.16
CA PHE A 9 14.56 -0.73 -26.97
C PHE A 9 14.85 0.54 -26.14
N ILE A 10 15.15 1.66 -26.82
CA ILE A 10 15.41 2.96 -26.18
C ILE A 10 14.14 3.51 -25.48
N LEU A 11 12.96 3.32 -26.06
CA LEU A 11 11.70 3.75 -25.47
C LEU A 11 11.36 2.98 -24.19
N ILE A 12 11.57 1.67 -24.17
CA ILE A 12 11.29 0.83 -22.99
C ILE A 12 12.20 1.21 -21.80
N PHE A 13 13.48 1.51 -22.05
CA PHE A 13 14.42 1.91 -21.00
C PHE A 13 14.05 3.23 -20.32
N ASN A 14 13.54 4.20 -21.09
CA ASN A 14 13.12 5.50 -20.56
C ASN A 14 11.87 5.39 -19.69
N PHE A 15 10.94 4.49 -20.01
CA PHE A 15 9.73 4.27 -19.21
C PHE A 15 10.03 3.69 -17.82
N SER A 16 10.86 2.66 -17.74
CA SER A 16 11.24 2.05 -16.45
C SER A 16 11.99 3.00 -15.53
N PHE A 17 12.80 3.91 -16.10
CA PHE A 17 13.52 4.91 -15.33
C PHE A 17 12.59 6.00 -14.77
N ALA A 18 11.61 6.43 -15.57
CA ALA A 18 10.60 7.41 -15.15
C ALA A 18 9.75 6.86 -13.98
N GLN A 19 9.28 5.62 -14.08
CA GLN A 19 8.51 4.95 -13.03
C GLN A 19 9.24 4.94 -11.69
N LYS A 20 10.50 4.51 -11.67
CA LYS A 20 11.33 4.49 -10.45
C LYS A 20 11.57 5.87 -9.88
N LYS A 21 11.76 6.87 -10.73
CA LYS A 21 12.00 8.25 -10.30
C LYS A 21 10.77 8.83 -9.60
N GLU A 22 9.59 8.68 -10.19
CA GLU A 22 8.36 9.22 -9.61
C GLU A 22 7.95 8.48 -8.33
N LEU A 23 8.09 7.15 -8.31
CA LEU A 23 7.87 6.37 -7.08
C LEU A 23 8.82 6.81 -5.94
N ARG A 24 10.10 7.04 -6.23
CA ARG A 24 11.06 7.52 -5.22
C ARG A 24 10.73 8.91 -4.69
N LYS A 25 10.16 9.80 -5.52
CA LYS A 25 9.71 11.11 -5.07
C LYS A 25 8.53 10.97 -4.11
N ALA A 26 7.53 10.15 -4.48
CA ALA A 26 6.38 9.88 -3.62
C ALA A 26 6.80 9.25 -2.28
N GLN A 27 7.74 8.30 -2.31
CA GLN A 27 8.30 7.71 -1.09
C GLN A 27 8.97 8.77 -0.20
N LYS A 28 9.75 9.68 -0.77
CA LYS A 28 10.40 10.76 0.00
C LYS A 28 9.39 11.73 0.65
N LEU A 29 8.30 12.04 -0.04
CA LEU A 29 7.22 12.85 0.53
C LEU A 29 6.56 12.12 1.71
N TYR A 30 6.26 10.83 1.53
CA TYR A 30 5.72 9.99 2.59
C TYR A 30 6.64 9.94 3.82
N ASP A 31 7.94 9.68 3.61
CA ASP A 31 8.94 9.59 4.68
C ASP A 31 9.16 10.95 5.39
N ALA A 32 8.89 12.05 4.71
CA ALA A 32 8.89 13.39 5.28
C ALA A 32 7.58 13.75 6.03
N GLY A 33 6.58 12.85 6.06
CA GLY A 33 5.28 13.07 6.68
C GLY A 33 4.26 13.79 5.78
N ASP A 34 4.62 14.12 4.53
CA ASP A 34 3.70 14.70 3.56
C ASP A 34 2.89 13.60 2.84
N ILE A 35 1.94 13.03 3.59
CA ILE A 35 1.09 11.94 3.10
C ILE A 35 0.22 12.40 1.93
N SER A 36 -0.31 13.62 2.01
CA SER A 36 -1.14 14.22 0.95
C SER A 36 -0.36 14.43 -0.34
N GLY A 37 0.84 15.01 -0.24
CA GLY A 37 1.73 15.19 -1.39
C GLY A 37 2.17 13.87 -2.02
N ALA A 38 2.46 12.85 -1.20
CA ALA A 38 2.77 11.51 -1.69
C ALA A 38 1.59 10.90 -2.45
N SER A 39 0.38 10.98 -1.87
CA SER A 39 -0.85 10.48 -2.50
C SER A 39 -1.13 11.16 -3.84
N GLN A 40 -1.07 12.49 -3.87
CA GLN A 40 -1.28 13.26 -5.09
C GLN A 40 -0.27 12.89 -6.19
N LEU A 41 1.01 12.77 -5.84
CA LEU A 41 2.04 12.41 -6.81
C LEU A 41 1.84 10.99 -7.38
N LEU A 42 1.39 10.03 -6.56
CA LEU A 42 1.03 8.69 -7.04
C LEU A 42 -0.18 8.74 -7.99
N LEU A 43 -1.20 9.53 -7.67
CA LEU A 43 -2.38 9.69 -8.50
C LEU A 43 -2.04 10.33 -9.86
N GLU A 44 -1.24 11.39 -9.88
CA GLU A 44 -0.78 12.05 -11.11
C GLU A 44 0.01 11.11 -12.04
N ASN A 45 0.70 10.13 -11.45
CA ASN A 45 1.51 9.16 -12.18
C ASN A 45 0.88 7.75 -12.24
N GLN A 46 -0.41 7.63 -11.90
CA GLN A 46 -1.12 6.35 -11.78
C GLN A 46 -0.97 5.50 -13.04
N SER A 47 -1.21 6.08 -14.22
CA SER A 47 -1.20 5.35 -15.48
C SER A 47 0.14 4.67 -15.80
N ILE A 48 1.26 5.28 -15.39
CA ILE A 48 2.60 4.72 -15.61
C ILE A 48 3.02 3.77 -14.49
N LEU A 49 2.54 4.00 -13.25
CA LEU A 49 2.90 3.20 -12.08
C LEU A 49 2.07 1.91 -11.96
N GLU A 50 0.80 1.93 -12.34
CA GLU A 50 -0.05 0.73 -12.41
C GLU A 50 0.45 -0.28 -13.44
N ASN A 51 1.03 0.20 -14.53
CA ASN A 51 1.61 -0.59 -15.59
C ASN A 51 3.14 -0.78 -15.42
N ALA A 52 3.65 -0.54 -14.23
CA ALA A 52 5.07 -0.65 -13.94
C ALA A 52 5.58 -2.10 -14.02
N ASP A 53 6.89 -2.23 -14.26
CA ASP A 53 7.52 -3.53 -14.31
C ASP A 53 7.44 -4.27 -12.95
N LYS A 54 7.69 -5.59 -12.98
CA LYS A 54 7.61 -6.48 -11.80
C LYS A 54 8.53 -6.08 -10.64
N LYS A 55 9.49 -5.18 -10.86
CA LYS A 55 10.41 -4.68 -9.82
C LYS A 55 9.91 -3.38 -9.19
N VAL A 56 9.05 -2.64 -9.87
CA VAL A 56 8.53 -1.34 -9.42
C VAL A 56 7.13 -1.48 -8.85
N LYS A 57 6.26 -2.26 -9.51
CA LYS A 57 4.85 -2.40 -9.15
C LYS A 57 4.62 -2.80 -7.69
N PRO A 58 5.34 -3.79 -7.10
CA PRO A 58 5.14 -4.13 -5.70
C PRO A 58 5.43 -2.97 -4.74
N ASN A 59 6.49 -2.21 -4.98
CA ASN A 59 6.82 -1.05 -4.14
C ASN A 59 5.80 0.09 -4.29
N TYR A 60 5.23 0.26 -5.49
CA TYR A 60 4.14 1.20 -5.72
C TYR A 60 2.89 0.81 -4.92
N ASP A 61 2.47 -0.46 -5.00
CA ASP A 61 1.30 -0.95 -4.28
C ASP A 61 1.53 -0.92 -2.76
N PHE A 62 2.75 -1.23 -2.30
CA PHE A 62 3.11 -1.15 -0.89
C PHE A 62 3.02 0.28 -0.36
N LEU A 63 3.53 1.28 -1.11
CA LEU A 63 3.40 2.68 -0.72
C LEU A 63 1.93 3.14 -0.72
N ARG A 64 1.11 2.69 -1.68
CA ARG A 64 -0.34 2.94 -1.67
C ARG A 64 -1.00 2.38 -0.43
N GLY A 65 -0.67 1.16 -0.03
CA GLY A 65 -1.17 0.54 1.20
C GLY A 65 -0.81 1.36 2.43
N LYS A 66 0.42 1.85 2.53
CA LYS A 66 0.86 2.73 3.64
C LYS A 66 0.10 4.06 3.68
N ILE A 67 -0.18 4.66 2.51
CA ILE A 67 -0.97 5.89 2.41
C ILE A 67 -2.43 5.61 2.82
N ALA A 68 -3.03 4.52 2.34
CA ALA A 68 -4.38 4.12 2.72
C ALA A 68 -4.49 3.90 4.24
N GLN A 69 -3.54 3.20 4.85
CA GLN A 69 -3.48 3.01 6.31
C GLN A 69 -3.43 4.33 7.07
N ASN A 70 -2.58 5.28 6.65
CA ASN A 70 -2.51 6.61 7.25
C ASN A 70 -3.84 7.38 7.15
N ASN A 71 -4.57 7.21 6.05
CA ASN A 71 -5.87 7.82 5.82
C ASN A 71 -7.02 7.07 6.55
N LYS A 72 -6.71 5.98 7.25
CA LYS A 72 -7.67 5.06 7.88
C LYS A 72 -8.57 4.30 6.88
N ASP A 73 -8.17 4.22 5.62
CA ASP A 73 -8.79 3.38 4.60
C ASP A 73 -8.29 1.94 4.76
N PHE A 74 -8.66 1.33 5.90
CA PHE A 74 -8.06 0.07 6.36
C PHE A 74 -8.33 -1.11 5.44
N GLN A 75 -9.50 -1.15 4.79
CA GLN A 75 -9.83 -2.20 3.83
C GLN A 75 -8.90 -2.16 2.62
N ASP A 76 -8.69 -0.98 2.03
CA ASP A 76 -7.79 -0.80 0.89
C ASP A 76 -6.34 -1.13 1.26
N ALA A 77 -5.90 -0.73 2.46
CA ALA A 77 -4.58 -1.07 2.98
C ALA A 77 -4.42 -2.60 3.12
N PHE A 78 -5.41 -3.28 3.70
CA PHE A 78 -5.43 -4.73 3.86
C PHE A 78 -5.34 -5.45 2.51
N ASP A 79 -6.19 -5.09 1.55
CA ASP A 79 -6.24 -5.72 0.23
C ASP A 79 -4.90 -5.57 -0.51
N LEU A 80 -4.29 -4.38 -0.44
CA LEU A 80 -2.97 -4.14 -1.03
C LEU A 80 -1.89 -4.99 -0.37
N TYR A 81 -1.81 -5.03 0.96
CA TYR A 81 -0.79 -5.82 1.65
C TYR A 81 -0.98 -7.33 1.45
N VAL A 82 -2.22 -7.83 1.46
CA VAL A 82 -2.50 -9.24 1.20
C VAL A 82 -2.07 -9.64 -0.21
N SER A 83 -2.29 -8.78 -1.21
CA SER A 83 -1.83 -9.03 -2.58
C SER A 83 -0.31 -9.14 -2.72
N LEU A 84 0.44 -8.59 -1.75
CA LEU A 84 1.90 -8.52 -1.74
C LEU A 84 2.56 -9.59 -0.86
N LYS A 85 1.80 -10.37 -0.09
CA LYS A 85 2.33 -11.36 0.89
C LYS A 85 3.35 -12.35 0.30
N GLU A 86 3.19 -12.73 -0.95
CA GLU A 86 4.04 -13.72 -1.62
C GLU A 86 5.13 -13.08 -2.49
N VAL A 87 5.27 -11.76 -2.47
CA VAL A 87 6.32 -11.05 -3.21
C VAL A 87 7.63 -11.10 -2.42
N ALA A 88 8.50 -12.03 -2.79
CA ALA A 88 9.74 -12.33 -2.05
C ALA A 88 10.60 -11.10 -1.72
N ALA A 89 10.60 -10.06 -2.58
CA ALA A 89 11.44 -8.87 -2.41
C ALA A 89 11.01 -7.96 -1.25
N ILE A 90 9.74 -8.05 -0.78
CA ILE A 90 9.17 -7.17 0.25
C ILE A 90 8.31 -7.96 1.26
N LYS A 91 8.42 -9.29 1.29
CA LYS A 91 7.57 -10.16 2.11
C LYS A 91 7.68 -9.83 3.61
N GLU A 92 8.87 -9.58 4.10
CA GLU A 92 9.10 -9.27 5.51
C GLU A 92 8.53 -7.89 5.89
N GLU A 93 8.71 -6.90 5.04
CA GLU A 93 8.15 -5.55 5.24
C GLU A 93 6.62 -5.58 5.20
N VAL A 94 6.03 -6.37 4.30
CA VAL A 94 4.57 -6.56 4.22
C VAL A 94 4.04 -7.23 5.48
N ALA A 95 4.71 -8.27 6.00
CA ALA A 95 4.30 -8.94 7.23
C ALA A 95 4.34 -7.98 8.44
N GLN A 96 5.41 -7.19 8.55
CA GLN A 96 5.51 -6.16 9.60
C GLN A 96 4.39 -5.12 9.47
N GLN A 97 4.10 -4.68 8.25
CA GLN A 97 3.07 -3.66 8.00
C GLN A 97 1.66 -4.18 8.27
N LEU A 98 1.39 -5.46 8.02
CA LEU A 98 0.12 -6.10 8.39
C LEU A 98 -0.09 -6.13 9.91
N ASN A 99 0.97 -6.39 10.69
CA ASN A 99 0.88 -6.35 12.15
C ASN A 99 0.59 -4.92 12.65
N LEU A 100 1.23 -3.91 12.06
CA LEU A 100 0.94 -2.50 12.37
C LEU A 100 -0.48 -2.12 11.97
N LEU A 101 -0.93 -2.56 10.81
CA LEU A 101 -2.31 -2.34 10.34
C LEU A 101 -3.33 -2.94 11.31
N SER A 102 -3.11 -4.17 11.78
CA SER A 102 -3.99 -4.82 12.77
C SER A 102 -4.11 -3.97 14.04
N ALA A 103 -2.98 -3.48 14.57
CA ALA A 103 -2.99 -2.63 15.75
C ALA A 103 -3.74 -1.30 15.52
N ASP A 104 -3.54 -0.65 14.37
CA ASP A 104 -4.23 0.60 14.02
C ASP A 104 -5.74 0.38 13.90
N ILE A 105 -6.15 -0.74 13.29
CA ILE A 105 -7.57 -1.12 13.15
C ILE A 105 -8.20 -1.33 14.52
N VAL A 106 -7.56 -2.10 15.43
CA VAL A 106 -8.07 -2.35 16.78
C VAL A 106 -8.20 -1.04 17.55
N ASN A 107 -7.18 -0.17 17.52
CA ASN A 107 -7.25 1.13 18.17
C ASN A 107 -8.41 1.98 17.63
N SER A 108 -8.60 1.99 16.31
CA SER A 108 -9.72 2.72 15.71
C SER A 108 -11.08 2.12 16.07
N ALA A 109 -11.17 0.80 16.22
CA ALA A 109 -12.39 0.13 16.67
C ALA A 109 -12.75 0.45 18.12
N ILE A 110 -11.73 0.56 18.99
CA ILE A 110 -11.92 0.99 20.39
C ILE A 110 -12.47 2.41 20.45
N ASP A 111 -11.94 3.32 19.63
CA ASP A 111 -12.41 4.70 19.52
C ASP A 111 -13.89 4.74 19.07
N ASP A 112 -14.26 3.96 18.05
CA ASP A 112 -15.64 3.87 17.55
C ASP A 112 -16.57 3.34 18.65
N ASN A 113 -16.17 2.28 19.36
CA ASN A 113 -16.94 1.72 20.46
C ASN A 113 -17.16 2.75 21.58
N GLY A 114 -16.13 3.51 21.92
CA GLY A 114 -16.21 4.60 22.91
C GLY A 114 -17.16 5.73 22.48
N ASN A 115 -17.30 5.94 21.18
CA ASN A 115 -18.23 6.93 20.59
C ASN A 115 -19.65 6.37 20.36
N GLY A 116 -19.90 5.08 20.64
CA GLY A 116 -21.18 4.41 20.46
C GLY A 116 -21.43 3.93 19.02
N ASP A 117 -20.43 3.99 18.14
CA ASP A 117 -20.52 3.42 16.79
C ASP A 117 -20.11 1.93 16.81
N PHE A 118 -20.97 1.13 17.41
CA PHE A 118 -20.75 -0.31 17.57
C PHE A 118 -20.66 -1.06 16.24
N LYS A 119 -21.35 -0.57 15.21
CA LYS A 119 -21.31 -1.20 13.89
C LYS A 119 -19.92 -1.05 13.26
N SER A 120 -19.42 0.18 13.18
CA SER A 120 -18.07 0.46 12.64
C SER A 120 -17.00 -0.28 13.45
N SER A 121 -17.11 -0.27 14.78
CA SER A 121 -16.23 -1.02 15.67
C SER A 121 -16.20 -2.51 15.32
N THR A 122 -17.35 -3.16 15.18
CA THR A 122 -17.44 -4.60 14.84
C THR A 122 -16.82 -4.92 13.48
N GLU A 123 -17.10 -4.09 12.47
CA GLU A 123 -16.53 -4.26 11.12
C GLU A 123 -15.01 -4.18 11.15
N LYS A 124 -14.45 -3.23 11.90
CA LYS A 124 -13.00 -3.08 12.09
C LYS A 124 -12.39 -4.27 12.83
N LEU A 125 -13.01 -4.71 13.94
CA LEU A 125 -12.49 -5.86 14.68
C LEU A 125 -12.50 -7.14 13.84
N TYR A 126 -13.52 -7.33 13.00
CA TYR A 126 -13.54 -8.43 12.05
C TYR A 126 -12.38 -8.35 11.03
N LEU A 127 -12.08 -7.15 10.53
CA LEU A 127 -10.93 -6.95 9.63
C LEU A 127 -9.60 -7.25 10.34
N ALA A 128 -9.42 -6.82 11.59
CA ALA A 128 -8.25 -7.17 12.40
C ALA A 128 -8.12 -8.68 12.60
N TYR A 129 -9.23 -9.37 12.87
CA TYR A 129 -9.26 -10.83 12.96
C TYR A 129 -8.82 -11.51 11.67
N MET A 130 -9.21 -10.99 10.51
CA MET A 130 -8.75 -11.53 9.22
C MET A 130 -7.23 -11.39 8.99
N ILE A 131 -6.60 -10.41 9.61
CA ILE A 131 -5.14 -10.23 9.55
C ILE A 131 -4.42 -11.25 10.43
N ASP A 132 -4.84 -11.37 11.67
CA ASP A 132 -4.27 -12.27 12.68
C ASP A 132 -5.37 -12.87 13.56
N PRO A 133 -5.89 -14.06 13.18
CA PRO A 133 -6.95 -14.72 13.92
C PRO A 133 -6.55 -15.14 15.34
N GLU A 134 -5.27 -15.47 15.57
CA GLU A 134 -4.81 -15.92 16.90
C GLU A 134 -4.73 -14.74 17.88
N LEU A 135 -4.20 -13.61 17.42
CA LEU A 135 -4.06 -12.40 18.24
C LEU A 135 -5.40 -11.73 18.52
N ASN A 136 -6.32 -11.77 17.57
CA ASN A 136 -7.55 -10.97 17.60
C ASN A 136 -8.83 -11.80 17.90
N ALA A 137 -8.70 -13.08 18.29
CA ALA A 137 -9.86 -13.95 18.58
C ALA A 137 -10.75 -13.42 19.71
N ASP A 138 -10.17 -12.77 20.70
CA ASP A 138 -10.90 -12.28 21.89
C ASP A 138 -11.75 -11.04 21.62
N TYR A 139 -11.66 -10.46 20.41
CA TYR A 139 -12.43 -9.27 20.02
C TYR A 139 -13.74 -9.58 19.28
N LEU A 140 -13.99 -10.84 18.93
CA LEU A 140 -15.19 -11.31 18.23
C LEU A 140 -16.09 -12.09 19.16
#